data_7da813b3b97238255fd828e111256ad4
#
_entry.id   7da813b3b97238255fd828e111256ad4
#
_cell.length_a   1.000
_cell.length_b   1.000
_cell.length_c   1.000
_cell.angle_alpha   90.00
_cell.angle_beta   90.00
_cell.angle_gamma   90.00
#
_symmetry.space_group_name_H-M   'P 1'
#
loop_
_entity.id
_entity.type
_entity.pdbx_description
1 polymer ?
#
loop_
_entity_poly.entity_id
_entity_poly.type
_entity_poly.pdbx_seq_one_letter_code
_entity_poly.pdbx_strand_id
1 'polypeptide(L)'
;MCFSEISALHSLARCLSSVKQVSIAAVDLGASSGRVIAARVGPGSLSISEANRFANGPVRFGTTLRWDVSGLVRGMLEGLRLAELGLGQLDGAAIDSWAMDYGALDADGALLADPFCYRDDRTVGVMAKAFAVVPRPELYDRTGIQFLPFNTIYQLIAEAETQQAEVTDRVLLIPDLLGYLLTGVQSAEITNASTTQLLDLRTGRWAIDLARRVGIPPAWLPPLRGPGELLGHVRRSVLADAGIAGPFHCLLLPLTTPRRPWSQRQRRTSGLPIFLAARGRSWEWNLTVLWSRTTASVLTSPMRWASTGASIFSVT
;
A
#
# COMPACT_ATOMS: atom_id res chain seq x y z
N MET A 1 30.83 11.29 -45.73
CA MET A 1 30.37 10.44 -44.63
C MET A 1 29.77 11.31 -43.49
N CYS A 2 28.62 11.91 -43.66
CA CYS A 2 28.02 12.75 -42.60
C CYS A 2 26.46 12.85 -42.64
N PHE A 3 25.79 12.17 -43.53
CA PHE A 3 24.31 12.24 -43.63
C PHE A 3 23.59 11.08 -42.93
N SER A 4 24.26 9.92 -42.69
CA SER A 4 23.65 8.74 -42.05
C SER A 4 23.55 8.85 -40.54
N GLU A 5 24.48 9.56 -39.88
CA GLU A 5 24.49 9.71 -38.39
C GLU A 5 23.43 10.68 -37.90
N ILE A 6 23.15 11.75 -38.66
CA ILE A 6 22.10 12.73 -38.33
C ILE A 6 20.71 12.08 -38.43
N SER A 7 20.50 11.20 -39.40
CA SER A 7 19.24 10.44 -39.55
C SER A 7 19.01 9.44 -38.40
N ALA A 8 20.08 8.78 -37.92
CA ALA A 8 20.02 7.88 -36.80
C ALA A 8 19.74 8.61 -35.46
N LEU A 9 20.34 9.79 -35.25
CA LEU A 9 20.08 10.64 -34.08
C LEU A 9 18.64 11.18 -34.10
N HIS A 10 18.09 11.58 -35.27
CA HIS A 10 16.70 11.99 -35.37
C HIS A 10 15.73 10.83 -35.18
N SER A 11 16.05 9.61 -35.61
CA SER A 11 15.28 8.42 -35.35
C SER A 11 15.29 8.00 -33.87
N LEU A 12 16.45 8.08 -33.24
CA LEU A 12 16.62 7.87 -31.78
C LEU A 12 15.87 8.94 -30.96
N ALA A 13 15.95 10.22 -31.36
CA ALA A 13 15.21 11.31 -30.73
C ALA A 13 13.70 11.12 -30.85
N ARG A 14 13.20 10.66 -32.02
CA ARG A 14 11.78 10.30 -32.18
C ARG A 14 11.38 9.06 -31.38
N CYS A 15 12.25 8.08 -31.25
CA CYS A 15 11.99 6.90 -30.41
C CYS A 15 11.98 7.24 -28.93
N LEU A 16 12.82 8.17 -28.48
CA LEU A 16 12.86 8.68 -27.11
C LEU A 16 11.68 9.63 -26.80
N SER A 17 11.18 10.37 -27.80
CA SER A 17 10.00 11.23 -27.63
C SER A 17 8.67 10.46 -27.57
N SER A 18 8.66 9.15 -27.85
CA SER A 18 7.47 8.29 -27.73
C SER A 18 7.28 7.68 -26.35
N VAL A 19 8.21 7.87 -25.42
CA VAL A 19 8.05 7.39 -24.07
C VAL A 19 7.19 8.39 -23.29
N LYS A 20 5.93 8.02 -23.11
CA LYS A 20 4.92 8.84 -22.44
C LYS A 20 5.33 9.16 -21.01
N GLN A 21 5.24 10.42 -20.60
CA GLN A 21 5.27 10.78 -19.19
C GLN A 21 4.05 10.20 -18.48
N VAL A 22 4.26 9.76 -17.23
CA VAL A 22 3.22 9.18 -16.39
C VAL A 22 2.98 10.10 -15.21
N SER A 23 1.73 10.45 -14.97
CA SER A 23 1.26 11.28 -13.85
C SER A 23 0.64 10.36 -12.79
N ILE A 24 1.24 10.32 -11.61
CA ILE A 24 0.81 9.43 -10.53
C ILE A 24 0.62 10.20 -9.21
N ALA A 25 -0.30 9.72 -8.40
CA ALA A 25 -0.48 10.17 -7.03
C ALA A 25 -0.04 9.07 -6.06
N ALA A 26 0.85 9.41 -5.14
CA ALA A 26 1.27 8.51 -4.06
C ALA A 26 0.66 8.98 -2.74
N VAL A 27 -0.19 8.14 -2.16
CA VAL A 27 -0.79 8.35 -0.85
C VAL A 27 0.10 7.70 0.19
N ASP A 28 0.62 8.48 1.13
CA ASP A 28 1.51 8.04 2.21
C ASP A 28 0.85 8.37 3.55
N LEU A 29 0.42 7.33 4.26
CA LEU A 29 -0.29 7.43 5.52
C LEU A 29 0.60 6.96 6.68
N GLY A 30 1.03 7.90 7.50
CA GLY A 30 1.68 7.61 8.77
C GLY A 30 0.70 7.62 9.94
N ALA A 31 1.12 7.16 11.11
CA ALA A 31 0.30 7.09 12.31
C ALA A 31 -0.05 8.47 12.93
N SER A 32 0.52 9.57 12.42
CA SER A 32 0.28 10.93 12.91
C SER A 32 -0.10 11.93 11.82
N SER A 33 0.13 11.61 10.57
CA SER A 33 -0.23 12.46 9.42
C SER A 33 -0.34 11.62 8.15
N GLY A 34 -1.22 12.03 7.24
CA GLY A 34 -1.27 11.55 5.87
C GLY A 34 -0.84 12.62 4.90
N ARG A 35 -0.36 12.24 3.74
CA ARG A 35 -0.05 13.14 2.63
C ARG A 35 -0.29 12.47 1.29
N VAL A 36 -0.52 13.28 0.28
CA VAL A 36 -0.59 12.86 -1.11
C VAL A 36 0.48 13.60 -1.89
N ILE A 37 1.32 12.84 -2.57
CA ILE A 37 2.40 13.34 -3.41
C ILE A 37 1.98 13.21 -4.86
N ALA A 38 2.01 14.31 -5.59
CA ALA A 38 1.84 14.35 -7.03
C ALA A 38 3.20 14.14 -7.69
N ALA A 39 3.32 13.17 -8.61
CA ALA A 39 4.56 12.87 -9.28
C ALA A 39 4.36 12.75 -10.79
N ARG A 40 5.26 13.37 -11.57
CA ARG A 40 5.37 13.20 -13.01
C ARG A 40 6.68 12.52 -13.33
N VAL A 41 6.59 11.34 -13.95
CA VAL A 41 7.73 10.48 -14.24
C VAL A 41 7.88 10.35 -15.75
N GLY A 42 9.05 10.61 -16.27
CA GLY A 42 9.41 10.46 -17.67
C GLY A 42 10.84 9.97 -17.86
N PRO A 43 11.29 9.76 -19.10
CA PRO A 43 12.67 9.37 -19.37
C PRO A 43 13.66 10.42 -18.83
N GLY A 44 14.48 10.02 -17.87
CA GLY A 44 15.48 10.91 -17.27
C GLY A 44 14.91 12.11 -16.49
N SER A 45 13.62 12.11 -16.19
CA SER A 45 12.96 13.21 -15.45
C SER A 45 12.01 12.70 -14.39
N LEU A 46 12.08 13.32 -13.21
CA LEU A 46 11.16 13.11 -12.11
C LEU A 46 10.81 14.48 -11.50
N SER A 47 9.54 14.80 -11.45
CA SER A 47 9.03 15.96 -10.72
C SER A 47 8.07 15.47 -9.64
N ILE A 48 8.25 15.91 -8.41
CA ILE A 48 7.39 15.58 -7.28
C ILE A 48 6.98 16.86 -6.55
N SER A 49 5.74 16.90 -6.07
CA SER A 49 5.22 17.95 -5.22
C SER A 49 4.23 17.37 -4.22
N GLU A 50 4.15 17.96 -3.03
CA GLU A 50 3.12 17.61 -2.07
C GLU A 50 1.80 18.27 -2.51
N ALA A 51 0.80 17.44 -2.82
CA ALA A 51 -0.52 17.91 -3.22
C ALA A 51 -1.42 18.21 -2.01
N ASN A 52 -1.32 17.38 -0.97
CA ASN A 52 -2.10 17.55 0.26
C ASN A 52 -1.35 16.95 1.46
N ARG A 53 -1.58 17.55 2.62
CA ARG A 53 -1.18 17.01 3.93
C ARG A 53 -2.31 17.18 4.91
N PHE A 54 -2.60 16.14 5.69
CA PHE A 54 -3.66 16.15 6.69
C PHE A 54 -3.24 15.42 7.96
N ALA A 55 -3.86 15.79 9.07
CA ALA A 55 -3.64 15.12 10.34
C ALA A 55 -4.22 13.70 10.30
N ASN A 56 -3.53 12.77 10.94
CA ASN A 56 -4.01 11.43 11.23
C ASN A 56 -3.65 11.10 12.68
N GLY A 57 -4.47 10.28 13.32
CA GLY A 57 -4.21 9.83 14.68
C GLY A 57 -5.38 9.01 15.21
N PRO A 58 -5.15 8.18 16.23
CA PRO A 58 -6.23 7.45 16.84
C PRO A 58 -7.17 8.38 17.58
N VAL A 59 -8.45 8.11 17.45
CA VAL A 59 -9.53 8.79 18.16
C VAL A 59 -10.01 7.88 19.28
N ARG A 60 -10.20 8.46 20.47
CA ARG A 60 -10.77 7.72 21.60
C ARG A 60 -12.28 7.65 21.48
N PHE A 61 -12.80 6.44 21.43
CA PHE A 61 -14.23 6.16 21.46
C PHE A 61 -14.58 5.33 22.69
N GLY A 62 -15.14 5.97 23.70
CA GLY A 62 -15.31 5.34 25.00
C GLY A 62 -13.97 4.92 25.61
N THR A 63 -13.79 3.62 25.87
CA THR A 63 -12.56 3.03 26.37
C THR A 63 -11.59 2.59 25.30
N THR A 64 -11.98 2.61 24.01
CA THR A 64 -11.21 2.10 22.88
C THR A 64 -10.51 3.21 22.09
N LEU A 65 -9.43 2.84 21.40
CA LEU A 65 -8.73 3.68 20.44
C LEU A 65 -9.03 3.16 19.03
N ARG A 66 -9.52 4.05 18.15
CA ARG A 66 -9.88 3.71 16.76
C ARG A 66 -9.30 4.69 15.76
N TRP A 67 -9.18 4.28 14.51
CA TRP A 67 -8.79 5.13 13.40
C TRP A 67 -10.02 5.75 12.75
N ASP A 68 -10.01 7.06 12.48
CA ASP A 68 -11.05 7.76 11.70
C ASP A 68 -10.88 7.44 10.20
N VAL A 69 -11.48 6.34 9.73
CA VAL A 69 -11.41 5.95 8.31
C VAL A 69 -12.05 7.02 7.43
N SER A 70 -13.13 7.63 7.87
CA SER A 70 -13.79 8.71 7.11
C SER A 70 -12.86 9.91 6.92
N GLY A 71 -12.11 10.28 7.95
CA GLY A 71 -11.09 11.33 7.87
C GLY A 71 -9.94 10.97 6.93
N LEU A 72 -9.45 9.72 6.99
CA LEU A 72 -8.42 9.22 6.08
C LEU A 72 -8.88 9.28 4.62
N VAL A 73 -10.10 8.81 4.33
CA VAL A 73 -10.69 8.82 2.98
C VAL A 73 -10.85 10.25 2.48
N ARG A 74 -11.39 11.16 3.29
CA ARG A 74 -11.52 12.58 2.91
C ARG A 74 -10.17 13.21 2.57
N GLY A 75 -9.17 13.03 3.43
CA GLY A 75 -7.83 13.58 3.21
C GLY A 75 -7.16 13.01 1.97
N MET A 76 -7.32 11.70 1.73
CA MET A 76 -6.83 11.01 0.55
C MET A 76 -7.51 11.52 -0.73
N LEU A 77 -8.85 11.57 -0.77
CA LEU A 77 -9.60 12.00 -1.96
C LEU A 77 -9.32 13.46 -2.31
N GLU A 78 -9.26 14.35 -1.32
CA GLU A 78 -8.86 15.75 -1.54
C GLU A 78 -7.44 15.83 -2.12
N GLY A 79 -6.51 15.03 -1.60
CA GLY A 79 -5.16 14.98 -2.14
C GLY A 79 -5.08 14.44 -3.56
N LEU A 80 -5.87 13.43 -3.92
CA LEU A 80 -5.97 12.90 -5.27
C LEU A 80 -6.54 13.96 -6.24
N ARG A 81 -7.58 14.69 -5.82
CA ARG A 81 -8.16 15.79 -6.58
C ARG A 81 -7.15 16.92 -6.83
N LEU A 82 -6.41 17.33 -5.79
CA LEU A 82 -5.37 18.36 -5.91
C LEU A 82 -4.20 17.89 -6.79
N ALA A 83 -3.83 16.61 -6.71
CA ALA A 83 -2.81 16.03 -7.58
C ALA A 83 -3.24 16.05 -9.06
N GLU A 84 -4.52 15.72 -9.35
CA GLU A 84 -5.07 15.83 -10.69
C GLU A 84 -5.06 17.27 -11.20
N LEU A 85 -5.45 18.23 -10.38
CA LEU A 85 -5.40 19.67 -10.76
C LEU A 85 -3.97 20.12 -11.11
N GLY A 86 -2.96 19.65 -10.37
CA GLY A 86 -1.56 20.03 -10.60
C GLY A 86 -0.89 19.31 -11.78
N LEU A 87 -1.27 18.05 -12.03
CA LEU A 87 -0.64 17.21 -13.05
C LEU A 87 -1.45 17.11 -14.35
N GLY A 88 -2.73 17.51 -14.33
CA GLY A 88 -3.73 17.10 -15.30
C GLY A 88 -4.24 15.69 -14.96
N GLN A 89 -4.67 14.92 -15.95
CA GLN A 89 -5.17 13.57 -15.75
C GLN A 89 -4.13 12.68 -15.05
N LEU A 90 -4.56 11.93 -14.03
CA LEU A 90 -3.76 10.89 -13.40
C LEU A 90 -3.79 9.61 -14.23
N ASP A 91 -2.63 8.96 -14.38
CA ASP A 91 -2.53 7.61 -14.94
C ASP A 91 -2.73 6.55 -13.85
N GLY A 92 -2.37 6.87 -12.59
CA GLY A 92 -2.52 5.95 -11.48
C GLY A 92 -2.35 6.58 -10.10
N ALA A 93 -2.80 5.84 -9.10
CA ALA A 93 -2.54 6.13 -7.71
C ALA A 93 -2.13 4.86 -6.95
N ALA A 94 -1.42 5.04 -5.86
CA ALA A 94 -1.03 3.95 -4.99
C ALA A 94 -1.03 4.41 -3.53
N ILE A 95 -1.30 3.48 -2.61
CA ILE A 95 -1.47 3.77 -1.19
C ILE A 95 -0.43 2.99 -0.39
N ASP A 96 0.37 3.70 0.40
CA ASP A 96 1.23 3.16 1.45
C ASP A 96 0.69 3.59 2.82
N SER A 97 0.83 2.72 3.83
CA SER A 97 0.29 2.95 5.15
C SER A 97 1.08 2.16 6.20
N TRP A 98 0.68 2.26 7.46
CA TRP A 98 1.21 1.39 8.51
C TRP A 98 0.62 -0.03 8.41
N ALA A 99 1.34 -1.01 8.92
CA ALA A 99 0.91 -2.38 9.03
C ALA A 99 0.01 -2.62 10.27
N MET A 100 -0.47 -3.86 10.39
CA MET A 100 -1.07 -4.48 11.57
C MET A 100 -2.55 -4.23 11.77
N ASP A 101 -3.04 -3.00 11.53
CA ASP A 101 -4.43 -2.65 11.72
C ASP A 101 -5.27 -2.97 10.49
N TYR A 102 -6.53 -3.26 10.69
CA TYR A 102 -7.45 -3.70 9.66
C TYR A 102 -8.87 -3.18 9.91
N GLY A 103 -9.67 -3.09 8.85
CA GLY A 103 -11.12 -2.96 8.93
C GLY A 103 -11.82 -4.28 8.66
N ALA A 104 -12.89 -4.54 9.40
CA ALA A 104 -13.77 -5.68 9.20
C ALA A 104 -14.96 -5.28 8.33
N LEU A 105 -15.25 -6.10 7.32
CA LEU A 105 -16.36 -5.92 6.39
C LEU A 105 -17.42 -6.99 6.62
N ASP A 106 -18.68 -6.64 6.42
CA ASP A 106 -19.78 -7.60 6.33
C ASP A 106 -19.87 -8.27 4.95
N ALA A 107 -20.86 -9.12 4.76
CA ALA A 107 -21.09 -9.84 3.50
C ALA A 107 -21.46 -8.93 2.32
N ASP A 108 -22.00 -7.74 2.58
CA ASP A 108 -22.30 -6.73 1.57
C ASP A 108 -21.08 -5.84 1.24
N GLY A 109 -19.99 -6.03 1.98
CA GLY A 109 -18.73 -5.28 1.85
C GLY A 109 -18.78 -3.93 2.57
N ALA A 110 -19.74 -3.69 3.45
CA ALA A 110 -19.77 -2.49 4.27
C ALA A 110 -18.78 -2.61 5.45
N LEU A 111 -18.10 -1.51 5.78
CA LEU A 111 -17.22 -1.44 6.95
C LEU A 111 -18.09 -1.47 8.22
N LEU A 112 -17.88 -2.48 9.06
CA LEU A 112 -18.68 -2.70 10.27
C LEU A 112 -18.46 -1.63 11.33
N ALA A 113 -17.21 -1.17 11.48
CA ALA A 113 -16.84 -0.12 12.41
C ALA A 113 -15.47 0.45 12.04
N ASP A 114 -15.15 1.63 12.58
CA ASP A 114 -13.79 2.16 12.48
C ASP A 114 -12.77 1.17 13.08
N PRO A 115 -11.64 0.92 12.38
CA PRO A 115 -10.60 -0.01 12.81
C PRO A 115 -10.03 0.33 14.19
N PHE A 116 -9.75 -0.68 14.99
CA PHE A 116 -8.99 -0.48 16.22
C PHE A 116 -7.56 -0.03 15.89
N CYS A 117 -7.06 0.89 16.70
CA CYS A 117 -5.66 1.27 16.65
C CYS A 117 -4.80 0.21 17.35
N TYR A 118 -3.64 -0.12 16.80
CA TYR A 118 -2.69 -1.07 17.39
C TYR A 118 -2.21 -0.71 18.82
N ARG A 119 -2.51 0.51 19.28
CA ARG A 119 -2.23 0.98 20.64
C ARG A 119 -3.39 0.76 21.60
N ASP A 120 -4.48 0.14 21.14
CA ASP A 120 -5.60 -0.24 22.00
C ASP A 120 -5.22 -1.43 22.87
N ASP A 121 -5.74 -1.45 24.11
CA ASP A 121 -5.41 -2.48 25.10
C ASP A 121 -6.14 -3.80 24.88
N ARG A 122 -7.00 -3.93 23.84
CA ARG A 122 -7.84 -5.13 23.59
C ARG A 122 -7.05 -6.42 23.40
N THR A 123 -5.76 -6.31 23.06
CA THR A 123 -4.88 -7.48 22.86
C THR A 123 -4.12 -7.91 24.10
N VAL A 124 -4.34 -7.25 25.25
CA VAL A 124 -3.68 -7.62 26.51
C VAL A 124 -4.05 -9.06 26.88
N GLY A 125 -3.04 -9.90 27.11
CA GLY A 125 -3.20 -11.32 27.44
C GLY A 125 -3.43 -12.26 26.25
N VAL A 126 -3.77 -11.75 25.06
CA VAL A 126 -4.09 -12.58 23.88
C VAL A 126 -2.88 -13.39 23.39
N MET A 127 -1.67 -12.86 23.49
CA MET A 127 -0.45 -13.61 23.16
C MET A 127 -0.32 -14.91 23.95
N ALA A 128 -0.65 -14.90 25.23
CA ALA A 128 -0.59 -16.09 26.07
C ALA A 128 -1.60 -17.15 25.62
N LYS A 129 -2.83 -16.73 25.26
CA LYS A 129 -3.86 -17.62 24.67
C LYS A 129 -3.36 -18.25 23.36
N ALA A 130 -2.79 -17.46 22.47
CA ALA A 130 -2.26 -17.94 21.19
C ALA A 130 -1.14 -18.99 21.40
N PHE A 131 -0.21 -18.74 22.31
CA PHE A 131 0.90 -19.65 22.58
C PHE A 131 0.51 -20.94 23.33
N ALA A 132 -0.63 -20.94 24.02
CA ALA A 132 -1.19 -22.16 24.59
C ALA A 132 -1.65 -23.14 23.50
N VAL A 133 -2.00 -22.65 22.30
CA VAL A 133 -2.51 -23.44 21.17
C VAL A 133 -1.42 -23.69 20.12
N VAL A 134 -0.63 -22.64 19.82
CA VAL A 134 0.46 -22.72 18.83
C VAL A 134 1.76 -22.30 19.50
N PRO A 135 2.70 -23.25 19.74
CA PRO A 135 3.97 -22.95 20.37
C PRO A 135 4.76 -21.85 19.63
N ARG A 136 5.46 -20.99 20.37
CA ARG A 136 6.29 -19.91 19.81
C ARG A 136 7.26 -20.38 18.71
N PRO A 137 8.01 -21.49 18.87
CA PRO A 137 8.92 -21.94 17.82
C PRO A 137 8.22 -22.27 16.51
N GLU A 138 7.04 -22.92 16.57
CA GLU A 138 6.23 -23.25 15.39
C GLU A 138 5.73 -21.99 14.69
N LEU A 139 5.18 -21.05 15.45
CA LEU A 139 4.67 -19.79 14.91
C LEU A 139 5.76 -18.97 14.24
N TYR A 140 6.95 -18.87 14.89
CA TYR A 140 8.08 -18.14 14.33
C TYR A 140 8.67 -18.84 13.09
N ASP A 141 8.85 -20.15 13.14
CA ASP A 141 9.40 -20.91 12.02
C ASP A 141 8.57 -20.81 10.74
N ARG A 142 7.25 -20.68 10.89
CA ARG A 142 6.34 -20.53 9.75
C ARG A 142 6.23 -19.10 9.23
N THR A 143 6.24 -18.12 10.12
CA THR A 143 5.89 -16.72 9.76
C THR A 143 7.09 -15.78 9.79
N GLY A 144 8.16 -16.10 10.53
CA GLY A 144 9.37 -15.28 10.65
C GLY A 144 9.17 -13.93 11.32
N ILE A 145 8.02 -13.69 11.96
CA ILE A 145 7.66 -12.39 12.53
C ILE A 145 7.91 -12.37 14.04
N GLN A 146 8.52 -11.27 14.52
CA GLN A 146 8.72 -11.00 15.95
C GLN A 146 7.38 -10.94 16.68
N PHE A 147 7.33 -11.47 17.89
CA PHE A 147 6.15 -11.45 18.74
C PHE A 147 5.97 -10.09 19.40
N LEU A 148 4.97 -9.34 18.94
CA LEU A 148 4.57 -8.06 19.50
C LEU A 148 3.07 -8.11 19.79
N PRO A 149 2.59 -7.62 20.95
CA PRO A 149 1.19 -7.80 21.38
C PRO A 149 0.18 -7.18 20.41
N PHE A 150 0.59 -6.24 19.60
CA PHE A 150 -0.23 -5.55 18.61
C PHE A 150 -0.22 -6.18 17.21
N ASN A 151 0.49 -7.31 16.98
CA ASN A 151 0.44 -7.96 15.67
C ASN A 151 -0.98 -8.39 15.31
N THR A 152 -1.28 -8.38 14.01
CA THR A 152 -2.63 -8.63 13.49
C THR A 152 -3.23 -9.95 13.98
N ILE A 153 -2.43 -11.02 14.08
CA ILE A 153 -2.92 -12.32 14.60
C ILE A 153 -3.59 -12.16 15.97
N TYR A 154 -3.00 -11.41 16.90
CA TYR A 154 -3.56 -11.23 18.24
C TYR A 154 -4.79 -10.33 18.23
N GLN A 155 -4.82 -9.34 17.33
CA GLN A 155 -5.99 -8.50 17.13
C GLN A 155 -7.17 -9.31 16.56
N LEU A 156 -6.91 -10.23 15.60
CA LEU A 156 -7.93 -11.09 15.02
C LEU A 156 -8.44 -12.16 16.00
N ILE A 157 -7.58 -12.69 16.88
CA ILE A 157 -8.02 -13.59 17.97
C ILE A 157 -8.97 -12.83 18.91
N ALA A 158 -8.63 -11.59 19.30
CA ALA A 158 -9.51 -10.78 20.13
C ALA A 158 -10.83 -10.44 19.40
N GLU A 159 -10.80 -10.19 18.09
CA GLU A 159 -11.99 -9.94 17.28
C GLU A 159 -12.91 -11.15 17.21
N ALA A 160 -12.35 -12.34 17.04
CA ALA A 160 -13.10 -13.58 16.95
C ALA A 160 -13.88 -13.93 18.24
N GLU A 161 -13.55 -13.29 19.35
CA GLU A 161 -14.25 -13.44 20.64
C GLU A 161 -15.39 -12.40 20.79
N THR A 162 -15.63 -11.53 19.82
CA THR A 162 -16.66 -10.47 19.88
C THR A 162 -17.94 -10.86 19.13
N GLN A 163 -19.05 -10.18 19.42
CA GLN A 163 -20.30 -10.34 18.66
C GLN A 163 -20.14 -9.87 17.20
N GLN A 164 -19.24 -8.94 16.91
CA GLN A 164 -18.95 -8.48 15.54
C GLN A 164 -18.43 -9.63 14.66
N ALA A 165 -17.79 -10.63 15.25
CA ALA A 165 -17.29 -11.80 14.53
C ALA A 165 -18.38 -12.57 13.76
N GLU A 166 -19.61 -12.59 14.28
CA GLU A 166 -20.75 -13.30 13.66
C GLU A 166 -21.15 -12.69 12.30
N VAL A 167 -20.94 -11.40 12.12
CA VAL A 167 -21.29 -10.67 10.90
C VAL A 167 -20.08 -10.27 10.06
N THR A 168 -18.87 -10.58 10.52
CA THR A 168 -17.64 -10.31 9.76
C THR A 168 -17.47 -11.36 8.65
N ASP A 169 -17.45 -10.90 7.40
CA ASP A 169 -17.12 -11.73 6.23
C ASP A 169 -15.65 -11.63 5.84
N ARG A 170 -15.06 -10.43 5.93
CA ARG A 170 -13.69 -10.16 5.46
C ARG A 170 -12.98 -9.17 6.34
N VAL A 171 -11.65 -9.29 6.42
CA VAL A 171 -10.80 -8.25 7.01
C VAL A 171 -9.80 -7.75 5.98
N LEU A 172 -9.58 -6.44 5.93
CA LEU A 172 -8.63 -5.80 5.03
C LEU A 172 -7.67 -4.93 5.85
N LEU A 173 -6.36 -5.10 5.65
CA LEU A 173 -5.37 -4.21 6.26
C LEU A 173 -5.57 -2.78 5.76
N ILE A 174 -5.14 -1.78 6.51
CA ILE A 174 -5.49 -0.37 6.22
C ILE A 174 -5.25 0.05 4.76
N PRO A 175 -4.08 -0.18 4.13
CA PRO A 175 -3.89 0.23 2.73
C PRO A 175 -4.77 -0.57 1.76
N ASP A 176 -5.01 -1.87 2.05
CA ASP A 176 -5.91 -2.72 1.26
C ASP A 176 -7.37 -2.28 1.41
N LEU A 177 -7.79 -1.89 2.63
CA LEU A 177 -9.11 -1.33 2.91
C LEU A 177 -9.35 -0.04 2.12
N LEU A 178 -8.39 0.89 2.13
CA LEU A 178 -8.51 2.14 1.38
C LEU A 178 -8.52 1.88 -0.14
N GLY A 179 -7.69 0.95 -0.61
CA GLY A 179 -7.73 0.47 -1.99
C GLY A 179 -9.08 -0.13 -2.36
N TYR A 180 -9.68 -0.93 -1.48
CA TYR A 180 -11.03 -1.47 -1.64
C TYR A 180 -12.08 -0.36 -1.70
N LEU A 181 -12.02 0.63 -0.81
CA LEU A 181 -12.95 1.76 -0.82
C LEU A 181 -12.86 2.57 -2.12
N LEU A 182 -11.69 2.63 -2.76
CA LEU A 182 -11.53 3.25 -4.08
C LEU A 182 -12.07 2.37 -5.22
N THR A 183 -11.77 1.06 -5.21
CA THR A 183 -11.93 0.19 -6.39
C THR A 183 -13.06 -0.82 -6.28
N GLY A 184 -13.45 -1.19 -5.07
CA GLY A 184 -14.37 -2.30 -4.80
C GLY A 184 -13.71 -3.68 -4.82
N VAL A 185 -12.39 -3.77 -4.96
CA VAL A 185 -11.67 -5.06 -5.02
C VAL A 185 -11.08 -5.40 -3.66
N GLN A 186 -11.51 -6.52 -3.09
CA GLN A 186 -10.99 -7.04 -1.83
C GLN A 186 -9.77 -7.92 -2.09
N SER A 187 -8.62 -7.54 -1.56
CA SER A 187 -7.38 -8.32 -1.62
C SER A 187 -6.43 -7.92 -0.48
N ALA A 188 -5.39 -8.70 -0.24
CA ALA A 188 -4.27 -8.31 0.62
C ALA A 188 -2.98 -8.30 -0.19
N GLU A 189 -2.20 -7.23 -0.08
CA GLU A 189 -0.85 -7.18 -0.65
C GLU A 189 0.07 -8.09 0.18
N ILE A 190 0.79 -9.00 -0.49
CA ILE A 190 1.49 -10.12 0.15
C ILE A 190 2.58 -9.68 1.14
N THR A 191 3.27 -8.54 0.91
CA THR A 191 4.30 -8.07 1.82
C THR A 191 3.70 -7.47 3.08
N ASN A 192 2.53 -6.81 2.96
CA ASN A 192 1.75 -6.36 4.09
C ASN A 192 1.13 -7.55 4.84
N ALA A 193 0.55 -8.50 4.12
CA ALA A 193 0.02 -9.75 4.68
C ALA A 193 1.07 -10.53 5.49
N SER A 194 2.34 -10.47 5.10
CA SER A 194 3.42 -11.13 5.84
C SER A 194 3.59 -10.60 7.26
N THR A 195 3.23 -9.34 7.52
CA THR A 195 3.35 -8.73 8.85
C THR A 195 2.31 -9.24 9.84
N THR A 196 1.26 -9.88 9.36
CA THR A 196 0.12 -10.35 10.17
C THR A 196 0.44 -11.53 11.10
N GLN A 197 1.57 -12.22 10.89
CA GLN A 197 1.88 -13.55 11.47
C GLN A 197 0.90 -14.67 11.04
N LEU A 198 0.22 -14.50 9.91
CA LEU A 198 -0.70 -15.48 9.32
C LEU A 198 -0.27 -15.91 7.91
N LEU A 199 0.82 -15.35 7.36
CA LEU A 199 1.39 -15.78 6.10
C LEU A 199 2.50 -16.82 6.35
N ASP A 200 2.40 -17.98 5.69
CA ASP A 200 3.45 -18.98 5.69
C ASP A 200 4.53 -18.57 4.67
N LEU A 201 5.73 -18.23 5.16
CA LEU A 201 6.84 -17.72 4.35
C LEU A 201 7.41 -18.76 3.36
N ARG A 202 7.20 -20.04 3.60
CA ARG A 202 7.70 -21.12 2.74
C ARG A 202 6.83 -21.28 1.49
N THR A 203 5.52 -21.10 1.68
CA THR A 203 4.53 -21.28 0.61
C THR A 203 4.09 -19.96 -0.02
N GLY A 204 4.27 -18.84 0.66
CA GLY A 204 3.72 -17.53 0.27
C GLY A 204 2.19 -17.51 0.27
N ARG A 205 1.55 -18.29 1.13
CA ARG A 205 0.11 -18.41 1.26
C ARG A 205 -0.32 -18.17 2.71
N TRP A 206 -1.59 -17.88 2.91
CA TRP A 206 -2.17 -17.85 4.25
C TRP A 206 -1.99 -19.18 4.95
N ALA A 207 -1.52 -19.17 6.18
CA ALA A 207 -1.39 -20.33 7.07
C ALA A 207 -2.77 -20.70 7.66
N ILE A 208 -3.64 -21.22 6.82
CA ILE A 208 -5.06 -21.49 7.13
C ILE A 208 -5.24 -22.43 8.31
N ASP A 209 -4.41 -23.45 8.42
CA ASP A 209 -4.41 -24.38 9.55
C ASP A 209 -4.03 -23.68 10.86
N LEU A 210 -3.10 -22.75 10.82
CA LEU A 210 -2.68 -21.93 11.95
C LEU A 210 -3.81 -20.98 12.37
N ALA A 211 -4.43 -20.29 11.41
CA ALA A 211 -5.58 -19.42 11.65
C ALA A 211 -6.71 -20.17 12.36
N ARG A 212 -7.09 -21.35 11.88
CA ARG A 212 -8.12 -22.19 12.50
C ARG A 212 -7.78 -22.59 13.92
N ARG A 213 -6.54 -23.00 14.17
CA ARG A 213 -6.10 -23.42 15.51
C ARG A 213 -6.21 -22.32 16.54
N VAL A 214 -5.94 -21.08 16.15
CA VAL A 214 -6.06 -19.92 17.06
C VAL A 214 -7.45 -19.28 17.05
N GLY A 215 -8.44 -19.91 16.41
CA GLY A 215 -9.84 -19.47 16.41
C GLY A 215 -10.18 -18.39 15.39
N ILE A 216 -9.28 -18.07 14.43
CA ILE A 216 -9.54 -17.08 13.39
C ILE A 216 -10.24 -17.76 12.21
N PRO A 217 -11.44 -17.29 11.78
CA PRO A 217 -12.13 -17.83 10.62
C PRO A 217 -11.30 -17.60 9.34
N PRO A 218 -10.96 -18.67 8.58
CA PRO A 218 -10.19 -18.51 7.33
C PRO A 218 -10.89 -17.66 6.27
N ALA A 219 -12.22 -17.60 6.29
CA ALA A 219 -13.00 -16.77 5.38
C ALA A 219 -12.66 -15.28 5.49
N TRP A 220 -12.22 -14.82 6.66
CA TRP A 220 -11.80 -13.42 6.85
C TRP A 220 -10.58 -13.02 6.03
N LEU A 221 -9.73 -13.98 5.66
CA LEU A 221 -8.48 -13.70 4.98
C LEU A 221 -8.72 -13.52 3.46
N PRO A 222 -8.44 -12.33 2.89
CA PRO A 222 -8.71 -12.05 1.49
C PRO A 222 -7.73 -12.75 0.56
N PRO A 223 -8.02 -12.80 -0.76
CA PRO A 223 -7.06 -13.27 -1.75
C PRO A 223 -5.77 -12.45 -1.71
N LEU A 224 -4.61 -13.13 -1.80
CA LEU A 224 -3.31 -12.49 -1.86
C LEU A 224 -2.99 -11.99 -3.27
N ARG A 225 -2.38 -10.82 -3.35
CA ARG A 225 -1.84 -10.22 -4.58
C ARG A 225 -0.40 -9.77 -4.40
N GLY A 226 0.35 -9.75 -5.49
CA GLY A 226 1.74 -9.29 -5.49
C GLY A 226 1.86 -7.75 -5.52
N PRO A 227 3.01 -7.24 -5.05
CA PRO A 227 3.30 -5.81 -5.19
C PRO A 227 3.42 -5.42 -6.67
N GLY A 228 2.92 -4.23 -7.01
CA GLY A 228 2.89 -3.70 -8.38
C GLY A 228 1.76 -4.25 -9.24
N GLU A 229 0.95 -5.16 -8.73
CA GLU A 229 -0.25 -5.57 -9.44
C GLU A 229 -1.28 -4.45 -9.46
N LEU A 230 -2.03 -4.40 -10.56
CA LEU A 230 -3.17 -3.52 -10.68
C LEU A 230 -4.29 -4.02 -9.77
N LEU A 231 -4.66 -3.20 -8.77
CA LEU A 231 -5.81 -3.53 -7.92
C LEU A 231 -7.11 -3.40 -8.70
N GLY A 232 -7.28 -2.29 -9.41
CA GLY A 232 -8.46 -2.02 -10.22
C GLY A 232 -8.53 -0.56 -10.66
N HIS A 233 -9.60 -0.22 -11.38
CA HIS A 233 -9.96 1.17 -11.65
C HIS A 233 -10.68 1.78 -10.44
N VAL A 234 -10.43 3.04 -10.18
CA VAL A 234 -11.22 3.77 -9.17
C VAL A 234 -12.66 3.88 -9.66
N ARG A 235 -13.61 3.60 -8.77
CA ARG A 235 -15.04 3.59 -9.08
C ARG A 235 -15.53 4.97 -9.49
N ARG A 236 -16.38 5.04 -10.52
CA ARG A 236 -16.94 6.30 -11.02
C ARG A 236 -17.68 7.10 -9.96
N SER A 237 -18.40 6.46 -9.06
CA SER A 237 -19.06 7.13 -7.93
C SER A 237 -18.05 7.84 -7.04
N VAL A 238 -16.93 7.18 -6.68
CA VAL A 238 -15.87 7.78 -5.87
C VAL A 238 -15.23 8.98 -6.57
N LEU A 239 -14.98 8.88 -7.87
CA LEU A 239 -14.43 9.99 -8.67
C LEU A 239 -15.39 11.17 -8.69
N ALA A 240 -16.67 10.92 -8.93
CA ALA A 240 -17.71 11.97 -8.97
C ALA A 240 -17.87 12.67 -7.61
N ASP A 241 -17.94 11.90 -6.52
CA ASP A 241 -18.07 12.41 -5.17
C ASP A 241 -16.86 13.26 -4.74
N ALA A 242 -15.67 12.88 -5.23
CA ALA A 242 -14.43 13.60 -4.96
C ALA A 242 -14.17 14.78 -5.92
N GLY A 243 -14.98 14.96 -6.97
CA GLY A 243 -14.75 15.99 -8.00
C GLY A 243 -13.48 15.73 -8.83
N ILE A 244 -13.13 14.47 -9.06
CA ILE A 244 -12.00 14.01 -9.88
C ILE A 244 -12.53 13.69 -11.29
N ALA A 245 -11.93 14.32 -12.32
CA ALA A 245 -12.49 14.28 -13.67
C ALA A 245 -12.15 12.99 -14.45
N GLY A 246 -10.93 12.48 -14.27
CA GLY A 246 -10.41 11.37 -15.07
C GLY A 246 -10.41 10.02 -14.36
N PRO A 247 -10.67 8.92 -15.09
CA PRO A 247 -10.45 7.59 -14.56
C PRO A 247 -8.95 7.31 -14.43
N PHE A 248 -8.53 6.67 -13.35
CA PHE A 248 -7.18 6.19 -13.16
C PHE A 248 -7.15 4.84 -12.43
N HIS A 249 -5.98 4.21 -12.44
CA HIS A 249 -5.77 2.91 -11.83
C HIS A 249 -5.29 3.04 -10.38
N CYS A 250 -5.74 2.12 -9.52
CA CYS A 250 -5.14 1.91 -8.21
C CYS A 250 -4.18 0.73 -8.26
N LEU A 251 -2.95 0.92 -7.77
CA LEU A 251 -1.87 -0.05 -7.77
C LEU A 251 -1.55 -0.47 -6.34
N LEU A 252 -1.17 -1.73 -6.17
CA LEU A 252 -0.68 -2.24 -4.89
C LEU A 252 0.78 -1.88 -4.68
N LEU A 253 1.11 -1.29 -3.55
CA LEU A 253 2.48 -1.00 -3.14
C LEU A 253 2.99 -2.03 -2.15
N PRO A 254 4.29 -2.42 -2.22
CA PRO A 254 4.87 -3.22 -1.18
C PRO A 254 5.03 -2.41 0.10
N LEU A 255 4.46 -2.87 1.19
CA LEU A 255 4.67 -2.26 2.50
C LEU A 255 6.08 -2.50 3.03
N THR A 256 6.68 -3.63 2.65
CA THR A 256 8.04 -4.00 3.02
C THR A 256 8.90 -4.15 1.78
N THR A 257 10.15 -3.65 1.83
CA THR A 257 11.09 -3.88 0.73
C THR A 257 11.30 -5.40 0.56
N PRO A 258 10.95 -6.00 -0.59
CA PRO A 258 11.16 -7.42 -0.78
C PRO A 258 12.65 -7.73 -0.61
N ARG A 259 13.02 -8.57 0.35
CA ARG A 259 14.38 -9.11 0.38
C ARG A 259 14.59 -9.96 -0.87
N ARG A 260 15.78 -9.91 -1.47
CA ARG A 260 16.19 -10.47 -2.78
C ARG A 260 15.58 -11.81 -3.27
N PRO A 261 15.06 -12.74 -2.48
CA PRO A 261 14.44 -13.95 -3.03
C PRO A 261 13.19 -13.72 -3.88
N TRP A 262 12.45 -12.63 -3.65
CA TRP A 262 11.21 -12.32 -4.39
C TRP A 262 11.45 -11.61 -5.72
N SER A 263 12.50 -10.81 -5.85
CA SER A 263 12.85 -10.11 -7.09
C SER A 263 13.26 -11.05 -8.23
N GLN A 264 13.66 -12.28 -7.92
CA GLN A 264 14.01 -13.29 -8.93
C GLN A 264 12.80 -14.06 -9.49
N ARG A 265 11.62 -13.95 -8.91
CA ARG A 265 10.40 -14.64 -9.37
C ARG A 265 9.47 -13.79 -10.25
N GLN A 266 9.76 -12.52 -10.44
CA GLN A 266 9.00 -11.68 -11.39
C GLN A 266 9.33 -12.09 -12.84
N ARG A 267 8.69 -13.16 -13.29
CA ARG A 267 8.63 -13.48 -14.72
C ARG A 267 7.69 -12.48 -15.39
N ARG A 268 8.28 -11.63 -16.25
CA ARG A 268 7.70 -10.96 -17.41
C ARG A 268 6.18 -10.73 -17.37
N THR A 269 5.74 -9.66 -16.77
CA THR A 269 4.50 -9.00 -17.19
C THR A 269 4.89 -7.80 -18.04
N SER A 270 4.33 -7.74 -19.24
CA SER A 270 4.51 -6.67 -20.22
C SER A 270 3.68 -5.45 -19.80
N GLY A 271 4.10 -4.77 -18.76
CA GLY A 271 3.50 -3.54 -18.24
C GLY A 271 4.50 -2.82 -17.34
N LEU A 272 4.48 -1.51 -17.34
CA LEU A 272 5.34 -0.65 -16.52
C LEU A 272 4.87 -0.64 -15.05
N PRO A 273 5.52 -1.32 -14.11
CA PRO A 273 5.32 -1.02 -12.70
C PRO A 273 6.25 0.11 -12.28
N ILE A 274 5.69 1.25 -11.91
CA ILE A 274 6.40 2.33 -11.23
C ILE A 274 6.11 2.16 -9.74
N PHE A 275 7.15 1.96 -8.94
CA PHE A 275 7.02 1.87 -7.50
C PHE A 275 7.51 3.15 -6.85
N LEU A 276 6.67 3.81 -6.09
CA LEU A 276 7.02 4.87 -5.17
C LEU A 276 6.92 4.29 -3.76
N ALA A 277 8.04 3.91 -3.17
CA ALA A 277 8.08 3.48 -1.77
C ALA A 277 8.67 4.61 -0.92
N ALA A 278 7.91 5.08 0.05
CA ALA A 278 8.37 6.06 1.02
C ALA A 278 8.72 5.34 2.33
N ARG A 279 9.98 5.43 2.77
CA ARG A 279 10.42 4.94 4.08
C ARG A 279 11.38 5.92 4.74
N GLY A 280 11.16 6.19 5.99
CA GLY A 280 12.14 6.79 6.88
C GLY A 280 11.51 7.36 8.15
N ARG A 281 12.09 7.03 9.30
CA ARG A 281 12.08 7.93 10.45
C ARG A 281 12.99 9.08 10.06
N SER A 282 12.45 10.28 9.96
CA SER A 282 13.17 11.52 9.66
C SER A 282 13.80 11.66 8.25
N TRP A 283 13.18 12.48 7.41
CA TRP A 283 13.78 13.32 6.35
C TRP A 283 14.48 12.65 5.13
N GLU A 284 14.54 11.33 5.03
CA GLU A 284 15.13 10.65 3.88
C GLU A 284 14.11 9.79 3.14
N TRP A 285 13.92 10.05 1.86
CA TRP A 285 13.06 9.30 0.95
C TRP A 285 13.90 8.39 0.08
N ASN A 286 13.55 7.12 -0.01
CA ASN A 286 14.08 6.25 -1.04
C ASN A 286 13.02 6.08 -2.12
N LEU A 287 13.27 6.67 -3.27
CA LEU A 287 12.48 6.49 -4.46
C LEU A 287 13.06 5.32 -5.25
N THR A 288 12.29 4.25 -5.42
CA THR A 288 12.66 3.14 -6.31
C THR A 288 11.76 3.15 -7.52
N VAL A 289 12.31 3.54 -8.67
CA VAL A 289 11.62 3.47 -9.96
C VAL A 289 12.11 2.23 -10.67
N LEU A 290 11.24 1.24 -10.88
CA LEU A 290 11.55 0.07 -11.69
C LEU A 290 10.99 0.28 -13.11
N TRP A 291 11.88 0.43 -14.06
CA TRP A 291 11.55 0.54 -15.48
C TRP A 291 11.79 -0.81 -16.17
N SER A 292 10.79 -1.40 -16.79
CA SER A 292 10.96 -2.61 -17.58
C SER A 292 10.71 -2.38 -19.07
N ARG A 293 11.77 -2.05 -19.79
CA ARG A 293 12.01 -2.49 -21.16
C ARG A 293 13.51 -2.69 -21.34
N THR A 294 13.92 -3.93 -21.45
CA THR A 294 15.16 -4.47 -22.04
C THR A 294 16.50 -4.17 -21.35
N THR A 295 16.61 -3.24 -20.41
CA THR A 295 17.80 -3.11 -19.54
C THR A 295 17.34 -2.59 -18.18
N ALA A 296 17.36 -3.47 -17.17
CA ALA A 296 16.99 -3.11 -15.80
C ALA A 296 18.13 -2.35 -15.13
N SER A 297 17.97 -1.06 -14.90
CA SER A 297 18.77 -0.32 -13.93
C SER A 297 17.87 0.08 -12.76
N VAL A 298 18.26 -0.34 -11.56
CA VAL A 298 17.65 0.07 -10.31
C VAL A 298 18.31 1.37 -9.89
N LEU A 299 17.59 2.46 -9.92
CA LEU A 299 18.05 3.74 -9.39
C LEU A 299 17.54 3.87 -7.95
N THR A 300 18.45 3.74 -6.98
CA THR A 300 18.21 4.10 -5.59
C THR A 300 19.01 5.36 -5.30
N SER A 301 18.34 6.48 -5.08
CA SER A 301 18.99 7.71 -4.63
C SER A 301 18.41 8.15 -3.28
N PRO A 302 19.24 8.39 -2.26
CA PRO A 302 18.80 9.05 -1.04
C PRO A 302 18.52 10.52 -1.35
N MET A 303 17.30 11.00 -1.06
CA MET A 303 16.92 12.39 -1.24
C MET A 303 16.88 13.10 0.10
N ARG A 304 17.57 14.25 0.20
CA ARG A 304 17.41 15.21 1.30
C ARG A 304 16.47 16.34 0.88
N TRP A 305 15.53 16.66 1.73
CA TRP A 305 14.61 17.78 1.50
C TRP A 305 15.22 19.13 1.93
N ALA A 306 15.15 20.12 1.06
CA ALA A 306 15.32 21.51 1.44
C ALA A 306 13.94 22.13 1.65
N SER A 307 13.78 22.93 2.67
CA SER A 307 12.50 23.45 3.20
C SER A 307 11.80 24.50 2.35
N THR A 308 12.07 24.60 1.05
CA THR A 308 11.49 25.62 0.17
C THR A 308 11.25 25.07 -1.24
N GLY A 309 9.97 24.92 -1.59
CA GLY A 309 9.50 24.90 -2.99
C GLY A 309 9.82 23.63 -3.80
N ALA A 310 9.07 23.45 -4.88
CA ALA A 310 9.22 22.37 -5.83
C ALA A 310 10.65 22.23 -6.37
N SER A 311 11.23 21.02 -6.27
CA SER A 311 12.56 20.73 -6.80
C SER A 311 12.45 19.83 -8.03
N ILE A 312 13.05 20.25 -9.13
CA ILE A 312 13.23 19.45 -10.35
C ILE A 312 14.61 18.79 -10.25
N PHE A 313 14.67 17.46 -10.35
CA PHE A 313 15.93 16.72 -10.36
C PHE A 313 16.16 16.09 -11.74
N SER A 314 17.35 16.23 -12.27
CA SER A 314 17.83 15.44 -13.42
C SER A 314 18.53 14.19 -12.91
N VAL A 315 18.20 13.04 -13.47
CA VAL A 315 18.87 11.77 -13.19
C VAL A 315 19.85 11.52 -14.33
N THR A 316 21.11 11.50 -14.02
CA THR A 316 22.20 11.08 -14.94
C THR A 316 22.33 9.57 -14.93
#